data_70319a77eed1744f46df1f5b60667207
#
_entry.id   70319a77eed1744f46df1f5b60667207
#
_cell.length_a   1.000
_cell.length_b   1.000
_cell.length_c   1.000
_cell.angle_alpha   90.00
_cell.angle_beta   90.00
_cell.angle_gamma   90.00
#
_symmetry.space_group_name_H-M   'P 1'
#
loop_
_entity.id
_entity.type
_entity.pdbx_description
1 polymer ?
#
loop_
_entity_poly.entity_id
_entity_poly.type
_entity_poly.pdbx_seq_one_letter_code
_entity_poly.pdbx_strand_id
1 'polypeptide(L)'
;RDPEMSRGLGDVYKRQSSLRAGFKLDSVTGEPTFDIGLGDIHTAETTLDEIFAYLEQADKPCIVAIDEFQQIGNYTEKNVEAILRTKVQHCQNARFIFAGSQKHIMMNMFNSPARPFYQSVNMMQLKSIPLTAYRAFVERLFLENKKRIEEELIDEVYNFFEGHTWYVQLMFNELYILTGKGEVCDRSLQSIALTNILQMQDFTYQEIFSRLPEKQKEVLIAIGKEQKATGVTSGKFIKKYKLSTPSSVQAALKGLLEKLSLIHI
;
A
#
# COMPACT_ATOMS: atom_id res chain seq x y z
N ARG A 1 -26.58 -30.33 -20.40
CA ARG A 1 -25.82 -30.29 -19.11
C ARG A 1 -24.36 -30.21 -19.48
N ASP A 2 -23.83 -29.02 -19.29
CA ASP A 2 -22.46 -28.65 -19.61
C ASP A 2 -21.51 -29.29 -18.61
N PRO A 3 -20.48 -30.05 -19.00
CA PRO A 3 -19.55 -30.72 -18.06
C PRO A 3 -18.58 -29.78 -17.38
N GLU A 4 -18.60 -28.47 -17.64
CA GLU A 4 -17.63 -27.51 -17.10
C GLU A 4 -18.01 -26.91 -15.74
N MET A 5 -19.22 -27.16 -15.22
CA MET A 5 -19.67 -26.55 -13.95
C MET A 5 -19.32 -27.31 -12.67
N SER A 6 -18.49 -28.35 -12.70
CA SER A 6 -18.11 -29.12 -11.51
C SER A 6 -16.64 -29.04 -11.10
N ARG A 7 -15.89 -28.07 -11.65
CA ARG A 7 -14.50 -27.83 -11.19
C ARG A 7 -14.52 -26.94 -9.96
N GLY A 8 -14.32 -27.56 -8.81
CA GLY A 8 -14.33 -26.88 -7.51
C GLY A 8 -13.21 -25.87 -7.35
N LEU A 9 -13.37 -24.94 -6.38
CA LEU A 9 -12.41 -23.86 -6.03
C LEU A 9 -10.95 -24.34 -5.87
N GLY A 10 -10.71 -25.62 -5.55
CA GLY A 10 -9.38 -26.20 -5.44
C GLY A 10 -8.58 -26.25 -6.74
N ASP A 11 -9.26 -26.36 -7.91
CA ASP A 11 -8.60 -26.37 -9.21
C ASP A 11 -8.18 -24.96 -9.66
N VAL A 12 -8.87 -23.93 -9.20
CA VAL A 12 -8.51 -22.53 -9.46
C VAL A 12 -7.21 -22.15 -8.75
N TYR A 13 -7.05 -22.60 -7.50
CA TYR A 13 -5.80 -22.36 -6.72
C TYR A 13 -4.59 -23.12 -7.27
N LYS A 14 -4.78 -24.33 -7.80
CA LYS A 14 -3.69 -25.08 -8.46
C LYS A 14 -3.26 -24.47 -9.79
N ARG A 15 -4.17 -23.76 -10.48
CA ARG A 15 -3.85 -23.08 -11.76
C ARG A 15 -3.16 -21.74 -11.58
N GLN A 16 -3.24 -21.10 -10.40
CA GLN A 16 -2.53 -19.86 -10.11
C GLN A 16 -1.01 -20.04 -9.93
N SER A 17 -0.52 -21.27 -9.75
CA SER A 17 0.90 -21.56 -9.61
C SER A 17 1.65 -21.78 -10.95
N SER A 18 0.99 -21.65 -12.09
CA SER A 18 1.60 -21.81 -13.41
C SER A 18 1.35 -20.59 -14.30
N LEU A 19 1.91 -19.45 -13.90
CA LEU A 19 1.94 -18.25 -14.71
C LEU A 19 3.09 -18.33 -15.71
N ARG A 20 2.81 -18.45 -17.00
CA ARG A 20 3.77 -18.15 -18.05
C ARG A 20 3.88 -16.64 -18.20
N ALA A 21 5.00 -16.06 -17.87
CA ALA A 21 5.34 -14.73 -18.34
C ALA A 21 5.84 -14.85 -19.79
N GLY A 22 4.94 -14.61 -20.75
CA GLY A 22 5.30 -14.48 -22.15
C GLY A 22 5.68 -13.03 -22.42
N PHE A 23 6.89 -12.77 -22.92
CA PHE A 23 7.24 -11.45 -23.44
C PHE A 23 6.70 -11.32 -24.87
N LYS A 24 5.89 -10.29 -25.07
CA LYS A 24 5.56 -9.78 -26.41
C LYS A 24 5.99 -8.33 -26.48
N LEU A 25 6.66 -7.96 -27.56
CA LEU A 25 6.82 -6.56 -27.90
C LEU A 25 5.53 -6.10 -28.56
N ASP A 26 4.92 -5.03 -28.08
CA ASP A 26 3.82 -4.38 -28.78
C ASP A 26 4.36 -3.92 -30.14
N SER A 27 3.74 -4.40 -31.20
CA SER A 27 4.18 -4.15 -32.59
C SER A 27 3.99 -2.67 -33.03
N VAL A 28 3.29 -1.86 -32.23
CA VAL A 28 3.00 -0.44 -32.51
C VAL A 28 3.88 0.49 -31.67
N THR A 29 4.09 0.19 -30.39
CA THR A 29 4.83 1.07 -29.48
C THR A 29 6.26 0.59 -29.22
N GLY A 30 6.59 -0.65 -29.53
CA GLY A 30 7.89 -1.26 -29.21
C GLY A 30 8.13 -1.49 -27.70
N GLU A 31 7.11 -1.27 -26.87
CA GLU A 31 7.19 -1.50 -25.44
C GLU A 31 7.00 -2.97 -25.08
N PRO A 32 7.78 -3.50 -24.12
CA PRO A 32 7.61 -4.87 -23.66
C PRO A 32 6.29 -5.00 -22.89
N THR A 33 5.37 -5.77 -23.41
CA THR A 33 4.15 -6.20 -22.73
C THR A 33 4.33 -7.59 -22.15
N PHE A 34 3.95 -7.76 -20.89
CA PHE A 34 3.89 -9.06 -20.25
C PHE A 34 2.52 -9.70 -20.58
N ASP A 35 2.54 -10.77 -21.34
CA ASP A 35 1.36 -11.59 -21.53
C ASP A 35 1.40 -12.75 -20.53
N ILE A 36 0.49 -12.73 -19.56
CA ILE A 36 0.37 -13.79 -18.57
C ILE A 36 -0.60 -14.83 -19.14
N GLY A 37 -0.08 -15.80 -19.87
CA GLY A 37 -0.85 -16.93 -20.41
C GLY A 37 -0.84 -18.13 -19.44
N LEU A 38 -1.96 -18.84 -19.36
CA LEU A 38 -2.05 -20.17 -18.75
C LEU A 38 -1.36 -21.18 -19.70
N GLY A 39 -0.13 -21.55 -19.39
CA GLY A 39 0.60 -22.59 -20.11
C GLY A 39 0.83 -23.83 -19.25
N ASP A 40 1.37 -24.90 -19.84
CA ASP A 40 1.70 -26.13 -19.12
C ASP A 40 2.54 -25.89 -17.87
N ILE A 41 2.29 -26.68 -16.84
CA ILE A 41 2.83 -26.51 -15.48
C ILE A 41 4.35 -26.68 -15.50
N HIS A 42 5.07 -25.54 -15.56
CA HIS A 42 6.45 -25.48 -15.14
C HIS A 42 6.53 -25.23 -13.62
N THR A 43 7.54 -25.75 -12.97
CA THR A 43 7.77 -25.43 -11.56
C THR A 43 8.05 -23.93 -11.40
N ALA A 44 7.76 -23.36 -10.26
CA ALA A 44 8.05 -21.95 -9.98
C ALA A 44 9.55 -21.62 -10.21
N GLU A 45 10.43 -22.57 -9.96
CA GLU A 45 11.87 -22.45 -10.21
C GLU A 45 12.20 -22.32 -11.70
N THR A 46 11.57 -23.14 -12.54
CA THR A 46 11.78 -23.10 -14.01
C THR A 46 11.36 -21.74 -14.58
N THR A 47 10.23 -21.18 -14.10
CA THR A 47 9.76 -19.84 -14.53
C THR A 47 10.74 -18.74 -14.11
N LEU A 48 11.29 -18.80 -12.90
CA LEU A 48 12.32 -17.86 -12.44
C LEU A 48 13.58 -17.96 -13.30
N ASP A 49 14.03 -19.17 -13.63
CA ASP A 49 15.21 -19.40 -14.49
C ASP A 49 15.03 -18.77 -15.86
N GLU A 50 13.87 -18.93 -16.47
CA GLU A 50 13.54 -18.33 -17.77
C GLU A 50 13.56 -16.80 -17.70
N ILE A 51 12.98 -16.19 -16.64
CA ILE A 51 12.99 -14.74 -16.45
C ILE A 51 14.44 -14.23 -16.30
N PHE A 52 15.23 -14.84 -15.45
CA PHE A 52 16.61 -14.40 -15.23
C PHE A 52 17.50 -14.65 -16.43
N ALA A 53 17.30 -15.72 -17.19
CA ALA A 53 17.98 -15.96 -18.46
C ALA A 53 17.63 -14.87 -19.49
N TYR A 54 16.39 -14.47 -19.57
CA TYR A 54 15.98 -13.35 -20.43
C TYR A 54 16.67 -12.04 -20.01
N LEU A 55 16.66 -11.70 -18.72
CA LEU A 55 17.31 -10.48 -18.23
C LEU A 55 18.80 -10.45 -18.54
N GLU A 56 19.47 -11.59 -18.43
CA GLU A 56 20.92 -11.71 -18.69
C GLU A 56 21.25 -11.58 -20.18
N GLN A 57 20.36 -12.07 -21.06
CA GLN A 57 20.51 -12.04 -22.51
C GLN A 57 20.00 -10.77 -23.17
N ALA A 58 19.37 -9.87 -22.41
CA ALA A 58 18.80 -8.64 -22.97
C ALA A 58 19.91 -7.74 -23.55
N ASP A 59 19.65 -7.16 -24.72
CA ASP A 59 20.59 -6.28 -25.42
C ASP A 59 20.96 -5.00 -24.64
N LYS A 60 20.11 -4.60 -23.70
CA LYS A 60 20.29 -3.40 -22.87
C LYS A 60 20.21 -3.76 -21.39
N PRO A 61 20.94 -3.05 -20.53
CA PRO A 61 20.80 -3.21 -19.08
C PRO A 61 19.35 -2.99 -18.62
N CYS A 62 18.85 -3.91 -17.82
CA CYS A 62 17.49 -3.91 -17.32
C CYS A 62 17.39 -3.25 -15.94
N ILE A 63 16.26 -2.61 -15.65
CA ILE A 63 15.86 -2.22 -14.29
C ILE A 63 14.57 -2.97 -13.97
N VAL A 64 14.61 -3.78 -12.92
CA VAL A 64 13.48 -4.59 -12.48
C VAL A 64 13.00 -4.08 -11.14
N ALA A 65 11.75 -3.59 -11.09
CA ALA A 65 11.11 -3.20 -9.85
C ALA A 65 10.13 -4.29 -9.40
N ILE A 66 10.26 -4.73 -8.16
CA ILE A 66 9.35 -5.71 -7.54
C ILE A 66 8.64 -5.00 -6.41
N ASP A 67 7.34 -4.80 -6.58
CA ASP A 67 6.48 -4.17 -5.58
C ASP A 67 5.94 -5.20 -4.58
N GLU A 68 5.53 -4.73 -3.41
CA GLU A 68 5.03 -5.55 -2.29
C GLU A 68 5.98 -6.73 -1.96
N PHE A 69 7.29 -6.49 -2.04
CA PHE A 69 8.32 -7.52 -1.91
C PHE A 69 8.22 -8.33 -0.61
N GLN A 70 7.68 -7.76 0.45
CA GLN A 70 7.46 -8.48 1.71
C GLN A 70 6.51 -9.68 1.56
N GLN A 71 5.70 -9.74 0.51
CA GLN A 71 4.81 -10.88 0.26
C GLN A 71 5.55 -12.19 0.01
N ILE A 72 6.83 -12.12 -0.38
CA ILE A 72 7.66 -13.30 -0.58
C ILE A 72 7.80 -14.14 0.70
N GLY A 73 7.67 -13.51 1.87
CA GLY A 73 7.68 -14.18 3.17
C GLY A 73 6.41 -15.01 3.45
N ASN A 74 5.35 -14.83 2.66
CA ASN A 74 4.06 -15.52 2.81
C ASN A 74 3.93 -16.71 1.85
N TYR A 75 4.90 -16.94 0.96
CA TYR A 75 4.86 -18.09 0.05
C TYR A 75 5.01 -19.39 0.81
N THR A 76 4.24 -20.38 0.40
CA THR A 76 4.24 -21.73 0.99
C THR A 76 5.44 -22.57 0.55
N GLU A 77 6.02 -22.23 -0.60
CA GLU A 77 7.20 -22.87 -1.15
C GLU A 77 8.42 -22.56 -0.27
N LYS A 78 9.20 -23.60 0.02
CA LYS A 78 10.38 -23.46 0.86
C LYS A 78 11.51 -22.72 0.09
N ASN A 79 12.22 -21.86 0.79
CA ASN A 79 13.44 -21.20 0.32
C ASN A 79 13.28 -20.22 -0.86
N VAL A 80 12.06 -19.74 -1.18
CA VAL A 80 11.82 -18.80 -2.30
C VAL A 80 12.72 -17.56 -2.17
N GLU A 81 12.84 -17.01 -0.97
CA GLU A 81 13.71 -15.86 -0.71
C GLU A 81 15.19 -16.15 -1.01
N ALA A 82 15.66 -17.32 -0.62
CA ALA A 82 17.07 -17.73 -0.87
C ALA A 82 17.32 -17.98 -2.36
N ILE A 83 16.39 -18.64 -3.05
CA ILE A 83 16.46 -18.89 -4.49
C ILE A 83 16.50 -17.54 -5.24
N LEU A 84 15.57 -16.63 -4.95
CA LEU A 84 15.54 -15.32 -5.58
C LEU A 84 16.80 -14.52 -5.28
N ARG A 85 17.31 -14.56 -4.04
CA ARG A 85 18.58 -13.91 -3.67
C ARG A 85 19.75 -14.40 -4.51
N THR A 86 19.84 -15.70 -4.72
CA THR A 86 20.88 -16.32 -5.54
C THR A 86 20.79 -15.83 -6.99
N LYS A 87 19.59 -15.82 -7.57
CA LYS A 87 19.35 -15.34 -8.94
C LYS A 87 19.71 -13.86 -9.11
N VAL A 88 19.23 -13.00 -8.20
CA VAL A 88 19.55 -11.57 -8.20
C VAL A 88 21.05 -11.31 -8.11
N GLN A 89 21.76 -12.09 -7.28
CA GLN A 89 23.21 -11.93 -7.10
C GLN A 89 24.01 -12.28 -8.35
N HIS A 90 23.57 -13.26 -9.12
CA HIS A 90 24.28 -13.71 -10.33
C HIS A 90 23.89 -12.90 -11.58
N CYS A 91 22.76 -12.24 -11.58
CA CYS A 91 22.31 -11.44 -12.72
C CYS A 91 23.09 -10.12 -12.81
N GLN A 92 23.95 -10.01 -13.83
CA GLN A 92 24.83 -8.85 -14.04
C GLN A 92 24.18 -7.77 -14.90
N ASN A 93 23.30 -8.17 -15.81
CA ASN A 93 22.66 -7.27 -16.77
C ASN A 93 21.39 -6.60 -16.23
N ALA A 94 21.01 -6.82 -14.96
CA ALA A 94 19.88 -6.15 -14.35
C ALA A 94 20.22 -5.48 -13.01
N ARG A 95 19.46 -4.43 -12.69
CA ARG A 95 19.43 -3.78 -11.37
C ARG A 95 18.04 -3.96 -10.79
N PHE A 96 17.97 -4.26 -9.51
CA PHE A 96 16.72 -4.60 -8.84
C PHE A 96 16.33 -3.52 -7.84
N ILE A 97 15.06 -3.17 -7.85
CA ILE A 97 14.41 -2.27 -6.87
C ILE A 97 13.34 -3.09 -6.15
N PHE A 98 13.47 -3.23 -4.85
CA PHE A 98 12.48 -3.91 -4.01
C PHE A 98 11.67 -2.85 -3.27
N ALA A 99 10.38 -2.72 -3.61
CA ALA A 99 9.46 -1.83 -2.93
C ALA A 99 8.54 -2.62 -1.98
N GLY A 100 8.11 -2.00 -0.89
CA GLY A 100 7.20 -2.63 0.04
C GLY A 100 6.65 -1.62 1.04
N SER A 101 5.36 -1.78 1.37
CA SER A 101 4.63 -0.91 2.28
C SER A 101 4.86 -1.26 3.75
N GLN A 102 5.16 -2.51 4.08
CA GLN A 102 5.34 -2.97 5.45
C GLN A 102 6.80 -2.80 5.92
N LYS A 103 7.11 -1.57 6.35
CA LYS A 103 8.46 -1.15 6.72
C LYS A 103 9.19 -2.13 7.65
N HIS A 104 8.52 -2.62 8.71
CA HIS A 104 9.14 -3.51 9.69
C HIS A 104 9.52 -4.88 9.10
N ILE A 105 8.72 -5.40 8.16
CA ILE A 105 9.00 -6.65 7.47
C ILE A 105 10.16 -6.44 6.50
N MET A 106 10.12 -5.38 5.68
CA MET A 106 11.21 -5.02 4.77
C MET A 106 12.53 -4.84 5.53
N MET A 107 12.52 -4.12 6.65
CA MET A 107 13.71 -3.97 7.48
C MET A 107 14.21 -5.31 8.05
N ASN A 108 13.31 -6.21 8.44
CA ASN A 108 13.71 -7.55 8.88
C ASN A 108 14.36 -8.34 7.75
N MET A 109 13.80 -8.31 6.54
CA MET A 109 14.34 -9.05 5.39
C MET A 109 15.75 -8.61 5.00
N PHE A 110 16.05 -7.31 5.05
CA PHE A 110 17.32 -6.76 4.57
C PHE A 110 18.34 -6.47 5.68
N ASN A 111 17.93 -6.35 6.95
CA ASN A 111 18.82 -6.01 8.06
C ASN A 111 19.02 -7.14 9.08
N SER A 112 18.27 -8.26 8.97
CA SER A 112 18.47 -9.38 9.88
C SER A 112 19.52 -10.36 9.35
N PRO A 113 20.56 -10.71 10.14
CA PRO A 113 21.59 -11.67 9.74
C PRO A 113 21.06 -13.06 9.39
N ALA A 114 19.87 -13.42 9.89
CA ALA A 114 19.23 -14.71 9.62
C ALA A 114 18.49 -14.77 8.28
N ARG A 115 18.44 -13.66 7.51
CA ARG A 115 17.67 -13.57 6.27
C ARG A 115 18.59 -13.63 5.03
N PRO A 116 18.15 -14.26 3.93
CA PRO A 116 18.95 -14.38 2.70
C PRO A 116 19.39 -13.04 2.10
N PHE A 117 18.55 -12.01 2.17
CA PHE A 117 18.85 -10.67 1.63
C PHE A 117 19.61 -9.77 2.60
N TYR A 118 20.16 -10.30 3.70
CA TYR A 118 20.92 -9.50 4.66
C TYR A 118 22.02 -8.65 3.98
N GLN A 119 22.02 -7.35 4.23
CA GLN A 119 22.97 -6.36 3.70
C GLN A 119 23.19 -6.40 2.18
N SER A 120 22.16 -6.76 1.42
CA SER A 120 22.29 -6.92 -0.05
C SER A 120 21.77 -5.71 -0.84
N VAL A 121 21.21 -4.70 -0.19
CA VAL A 121 20.62 -3.52 -0.83
C VAL A 121 20.97 -2.23 -0.10
N ASN A 122 20.86 -1.12 -0.81
CA ASN A 122 20.83 0.21 -0.21
C ASN A 122 19.38 0.56 0.15
N MET A 123 19.11 0.72 1.43
CA MET A 123 17.77 1.04 1.93
C MET A 123 17.44 2.51 1.71
N MET A 124 16.31 2.78 1.05
CA MET A 124 15.75 4.14 0.91
C MET A 124 14.37 4.18 1.56
N GLN A 125 14.23 5.03 2.56
CA GLN A 125 12.93 5.26 3.20
C GLN A 125 12.22 6.44 2.53
N LEU A 126 11.05 6.20 1.96
CA LEU A 126 10.18 7.27 1.51
C LEU A 126 9.54 7.95 2.72
N LYS A 127 9.71 9.26 2.79
CA LYS A 127 9.08 10.13 3.80
C LYS A 127 7.83 10.77 3.21
N SER A 128 7.01 11.38 4.06
CA SER A 128 5.91 12.23 3.59
C SER A 128 6.42 13.28 2.61
N ILE A 129 5.65 13.57 1.58
CA ILE A 129 5.98 14.63 0.61
C ILE A 129 5.98 15.97 1.37
N PRO A 130 7.02 16.81 1.26
CA PRO A 130 7.08 18.09 1.98
C PRO A 130 5.92 19.02 1.63
N LEU A 131 5.44 19.79 2.60
CA LEU A 131 4.37 20.78 2.41
C LEU A 131 4.65 21.75 1.25
N THR A 132 5.90 22.22 1.13
CA THR A 132 6.31 23.10 0.03
C THR A 132 6.10 22.49 -1.35
N ALA A 133 6.35 21.20 -1.50
CA ALA A 133 6.08 20.49 -2.75
C ALA A 133 4.58 20.32 -3.01
N TYR A 134 3.77 20.08 -1.95
CA TYR A 134 2.32 20.04 -2.05
C TYR A 134 1.73 21.38 -2.46
N ARG A 135 2.16 22.49 -1.86
CA ARG A 135 1.71 23.83 -2.26
C ARG A 135 1.91 24.07 -3.76
N ALA A 136 3.13 23.95 -4.22
CA ALA A 136 3.46 24.17 -5.64
C ALA A 136 2.64 23.27 -6.58
N PHE A 137 2.41 22.03 -6.19
CA PHE A 137 1.64 21.07 -6.97
C PHE A 137 0.15 21.43 -7.01
N VAL A 138 -0.46 21.70 -5.85
CA VAL A 138 -1.90 22.02 -5.74
C VAL A 138 -2.22 23.33 -6.42
N GLU A 139 -1.46 24.40 -6.15
CA GLU A 139 -1.64 25.71 -6.79
C GLU A 139 -1.57 25.60 -8.31
N ARG A 140 -0.56 24.88 -8.83
CA ARG A 140 -0.41 24.66 -10.28
C ARG A 140 -1.64 23.99 -10.87
N LEU A 141 -2.14 22.89 -10.27
CA LEU A 141 -3.30 22.15 -10.77
C LEU A 141 -4.57 23.01 -10.78
N PHE A 142 -4.79 23.80 -9.73
CA PHE A 142 -5.92 24.72 -9.68
C PHE A 142 -5.81 25.79 -10.77
N LEU A 143 -4.65 26.43 -10.95
CA LEU A 143 -4.41 27.45 -11.95
C LEU A 143 -4.55 26.95 -13.39
N GLU A 144 -4.02 25.79 -13.71
CA GLU A 144 -4.14 25.14 -15.02
C GLU A 144 -5.61 24.98 -15.45
N ASN A 145 -6.52 24.86 -14.49
CA ASN A 145 -7.95 24.71 -14.72
C ASN A 145 -8.76 25.99 -14.41
N LYS A 146 -8.10 27.15 -14.36
CA LYS A 146 -8.70 28.45 -14.08
C LYS A 146 -9.44 28.50 -12.72
N LYS A 147 -8.91 27.82 -11.72
CA LYS A 147 -9.35 27.84 -10.33
C LYS A 147 -8.22 28.42 -9.48
N ARG A 148 -8.53 28.82 -8.27
CA ARG A 148 -7.52 29.23 -7.26
C ARG A 148 -7.84 28.55 -5.95
N ILE A 149 -6.88 28.50 -5.06
CA ILE A 149 -7.00 27.98 -3.70
C ILE A 149 -6.24 28.88 -2.74
N GLU A 150 -6.76 29.09 -1.56
CA GLU A 150 -6.06 29.83 -0.50
C GLU A 150 -4.86 29.04 0.02
N GLU A 151 -3.73 29.72 0.17
CA GLU A 151 -2.47 29.07 0.62
C GLU A 151 -2.63 28.50 2.04
N GLU A 152 -3.32 29.24 2.91
CA GLU A 152 -3.61 28.83 4.29
C GLU A 152 -4.44 27.54 4.33
N LEU A 153 -5.37 27.35 3.39
CA LEU A 153 -6.17 26.13 3.31
C LEU A 153 -5.31 24.92 2.92
N ILE A 154 -4.30 25.13 2.06
CA ILE A 154 -3.35 24.04 1.71
C ILE A 154 -2.61 23.57 2.96
N ASP A 155 -2.13 24.51 3.77
CA ASP A 155 -1.44 24.20 5.03
C ASP A 155 -2.35 23.51 6.04
N GLU A 156 -3.57 24.00 6.19
CA GLU A 156 -4.54 23.40 7.10
C GLU A 156 -4.85 21.95 6.73
N VAL A 157 -5.11 21.67 5.46
CA VAL A 157 -5.38 20.31 4.95
C VAL A 157 -4.17 19.40 5.18
N TYR A 158 -2.97 19.87 4.82
CA TYR A 158 -1.76 19.09 4.99
C TYR A 158 -1.49 18.74 6.45
N ASN A 159 -1.63 19.72 7.34
CA ASN A 159 -1.39 19.54 8.78
C ASN A 159 -2.49 18.70 9.44
N PHE A 160 -3.74 18.83 9.01
CA PHE A 160 -4.85 18.03 9.51
C PHE A 160 -4.61 16.53 9.32
N PHE A 161 -4.10 16.15 8.15
CA PHE A 161 -3.74 14.76 7.83
C PHE A 161 -2.27 14.42 8.10
N GLU A 162 -1.51 15.29 8.79
CA GLU A 162 -0.10 15.07 9.13
C GLU A 162 0.78 14.69 7.92
N GLY A 163 0.44 15.20 6.73
CA GLY A 163 1.15 14.91 5.48
C GLY A 163 0.92 13.50 4.95
N HIS A 164 -0.09 12.77 5.43
CA HIS A 164 -0.42 11.44 4.92
C HIS A 164 -0.95 11.53 3.49
N THR A 165 -0.14 11.11 2.54
CA THR A 165 -0.31 11.37 1.10
C THR A 165 -1.71 11.02 0.59
N TRP A 166 -2.24 9.85 0.94
CA TRP A 166 -3.55 9.40 0.45
C TRP A 166 -4.69 10.32 0.90
N TYR A 167 -4.72 10.67 2.19
CA TYR A 167 -5.78 11.53 2.73
C TYR A 167 -5.65 12.98 2.23
N VAL A 168 -4.42 13.49 2.14
CA VAL A 168 -4.15 14.83 1.62
C VAL A 168 -4.59 14.94 0.15
N GLN A 169 -4.26 13.95 -0.67
CA GLN A 169 -4.69 13.92 -2.07
C GLN A 169 -6.20 13.79 -2.21
N LEU A 170 -6.83 12.92 -1.43
CA LEU A 170 -8.28 12.74 -1.45
C LEU A 170 -9.00 14.04 -1.11
N MET A 171 -8.53 14.77 -0.09
CA MET A 171 -9.10 16.05 0.30
C MET A 171 -8.91 17.12 -0.76
N PHE A 172 -7.72 17.26 -1.35
CA PHE A 172 -7.51 18.22 -2.43
C PHE A 172 -8.29 17.88 -3.70
N ASN A 173 -8.47 16.61 -4.01
CA ASN A 173 -9.31 16.19 -5.12
C ASN A 173 -10.78 16.62 -4.90
N GLU A 174 -11.30 16.43 -3.72
CA GLU A 174 -12.67 16.81 -3.39
C GLU A 174 -12.84 18.35 -3.40
N LEU A 175 -11.92 19.08 -2.79
CA LEU A 175 -11.90 20.55 -2.84
C LEU A 175 -11.82 21.06 -4.29
N TYR A 176 -11.00 20.41 -5.12
CA TYR A 176 -10.90 20.76 -6.54
C TYR A 176 -12.22 20.54 -7.29
N ILE A 177 -12.94 19.44 -7.00
CA ILE A 177 -14.25 19.15 -7.61
C ILE A 177 -15.28 20.20 -7.18
N LEU A 178 -15.30 20.57 -5.90
CA LEU A 178 -16.25 21.54 -5.35
C LEU A 178 -16.01 22.99 -5.82
N THR A 179 -14.78 23.30 -6.25
CA THR A 179 -14.44 24.67 -6.71
C THR A 179 -14.81 24.84 -8.18
N GLY A 180 -15.61 25.85 -8.50
CA GLY A 180 -15.98 26.23 -9.88
C GLY A 180 -14.84 26.90 -10.65
N LYS A 181 -14.93 26.91 -11.98
CA LYS A 181 -14.01 27.68 -12.81
C LYS A 181 -14.14 29.18 -12.54
N GLY A 182 -13.02 29.84 -12.32
CA GLY A 182 -12.96 31.26 -11.96
C GLY A 182 -13.11 31.53 -10.46
N GLU A 183 -13.40 30.53 -9.67
CA GLU A 183 -13.61 30.65 -8.23
C GLU A 183 -12.33 30.43 -7.43
N VAL A 184 -12.39 30.80 -6.16
CA VAL A 184 -11.36 30.56 -5.15
C VAL A 184 -11.85 29.51 -4.18
N CYS A 185 -11.10 28.44 -4.02
CA CYS A 185 -11.32 27.45 -2.97
C CYS A 185 -10.91 28.06 -1.62
N ASP A 186 -11.85 28.29 -0.77
CA ASP A 186 -11.66 28.82 0.57
C ASP A 186 -12.02 27.78 1.65
N ARG A 187 -11.81 28.17 2.91
CA ARG A 187 -12.06 27.32 4.07
C ARG A 187 -13.53 26.83 4.19
N SER A 188 -14.49 27.53 3.61
CA SER A 188 -15.91 27.14 3.70
C SER A 188 -16.20 25.80 3.05
N LEU A 189 -15.41 25.42 2.03
CA LEU A 189 -15.54 24.15 1.32
C LEU A 189 -14.95 22.96 2.10
N GLN A 190 -14.10 23.19 3.11
CA GLN A 190 -13.41 22.11 3.82
C GLN A 190 -14.36 21.14 4.53
N SER A 191 -15.39 21.67 5.22
CA SER A 191 -16.37 20.83 5.92
C SER A 191 -17.23 20.03 4.96
N ILE A 192 -17.59 20.62 3.82
CA ILE A 192 -18.36 19.95 2.75
C ILE A 192 -17.52 18.81 2.16
N ALA A 193 -16.27 19.11 1.78
CA ALA A 193 -15.34 18.11 1.24
C ALA A 193 -15.15 16.94 2.21
N LEU A 194 -14.92 17.21 3.49
CA LEU A 194 -14.76 16.16 4.49
C LEU A 194 -16.05 15.31 4.64
N THR A 195 -17.22 15.94 4.62
CA THR A 195 -18.51 15.22 4.68
C THR A 195 -18.68 14.30 3.47
N ASN A 196 -18.39 14.79 2.26
CA ASN A 196 -18.47 13.99 1.04
C ASN A 196 -17.50 12.78 1.09
N ILE A 197 -16.27 13.00 1.55
CA ILE A 197 -15.29 11.92 1.71
C ILE A 197 -15.79 10.86 2.69
N LEU A 198 -16.32 11.28 3.84
CA LEU A 198 -16.88 10.36 4.83
C LEU A 198 -18.04 9.55 4.27
N GLN A 199 -18.95 10.19 3.51
CA GLN A 199 -20.05 9.49 2.85
C GLN A 199 -19.58 8.48 1.81
N MET A 200 -18.58 8.85 0.98
CA MET A 200 -17.99 7.92 0.00
C MET A 200 -17.33 6.70 0.65
N GLN A 201 -16.75 6.87 1.82
CA GLN A 201 -16.03 5.81 2.53
C GLN A 201 -16.89 5.06 3.56
N ASP A 202 -18.13 5.49 3.78
CA ASP A 202 -18.99 4.99 4.88
C ASP A 202 -19.16 3.47 4.83
N PHE A 203 -19.48 2.91 3.66
CA PHE A 203 -19.62 1.46 3.49
C PHE A 203 -18.33 0.71 3.86
N THR A 204 -17.19 1.19 3.40
CA THR A 204 -15.88 0.60 3.70
C THR A 204 -15.57 0.65 5.19
N TYR A 205 -15.81 1.79 5.83
CA TYR A 205 -15.58 1.94 7.27
C TYR A 205 -16.53 1.09 8.10
N GLN A 206 -17.81 1.00 7.72
CA GLN A 206 -18.76 0.13 8.39
C GLN A 206 -18.36 -1.34 8.28
N GLU A 207 -17.92 -1.79 7.12
CA GLU A 207 -17.46 -3.16 6.93
C GLU A 207 -16.23 -3.49 7.78
N ILE A 208 -15.23 -2.61 7.77
CA ILE A 208 -14.04 -2.75 8.62
C ILE A 208 -14.44 -2.80 10.08
N PHE A 209 -15.27 -1.85 10.53
CA PHE A 209 -15.72 -1.74 11.91
C PHE A 209 -16.52 -2.97 12.35
N SER A 210 -17.40 -3.50 11.48
CA SER A 210 -18.21 -4.69 11.79
C SER A 210 -17.36 -5.93 12.11
N ARG A 211 -16.19 -6.07 11.47
CA ARG A 211 -15.26 -7.19 11.65
C ARG A 211 -14.37 -7.08 12.88
N LEU A 212 -14.39 -5.94 13.58
CA LEU A 212 -13.60 -5.75 14.79
C LEU A 212 -14.29 -6.45 16.00
N PRO A 213 -13.52 -7.14 16.86
CA PRO A 213 -14.02 -7.57 18.16
C PRO A 213 -14.47 -6.40 19.03
N GLU A 214 -15.43 -6.61 19.91
CA GLU A 214 -16.06 -5.54 20.68
C GLU A 214 -15.05 -4.69 21.47
N LYS A 215 -14.06 -5.34 22.11
CA LYS A 215 -12.99 -4.61 22.81
C LYS A 215 -12.13 -3.70 21.91
N GLN A 216 -11.94 -4.09 20.66
CA GLN A 216 -11.23 -3.25 19.69
C GLN A 216 -12.11 -2.08 19.24
N LYS A 217 -13.43 -2.27 19.06
CA LYS A 217 -14.37 -1.19 18.75
C LYS A 217 -14.41 -0.14 19.88
N GLU A 218 -14.55 -0.60 21.14
CA GLU A 218 -14.54 0.29 22.30
C GLU A 218 -13.29 1.18 22.35
N VAL A 219 -12.12 0.59 22.16
CA VAL A 219 -10.83 1.30 22.17
C VAL A 219 -10.71 2.24 20.96
N LEU A 220 -11.11 1.81 19.77
CA LEU A 220 -11.05 2.65 18.56
C LEU A 220 -11.96 3.88 18.69
N ILE A 221 -13.19 3.70 19.19
CA ILE A 221 -14.12 4.82 19.47
C ILE A 221 -13.53 5.79 20.50
N ALA A 222 -12.92 5.26 21.57
CA ALA A 222 -12.30 6.09 22.60
C ALA A 222 -11.14 6.94 22.05
N ILE A 223 -10.30 6.36 21.19
CA ILE A 223 -9.21 7.06 20.51
C ILE A 223 -9.77 8.14 19.58
N GLY A 224 -10.77 7.82 18.76
CA GLY A 224 -11.38 8.76 17.84
C GLY A 224 -11.98 10.00 18.53
N LYS A 225 -12.52 9.84 19.75
CA LYS A 225 -13.05 10.96 20.55
C LYS A 225 -11.97 11.91 21.07
N GLU A 226 -10.74 11.47 21.18
CA GLU A 226 -9.60 12.30 21.63
C GLU A 226 -8.89 13.02 20.47
N GLN A 227 -9.19 12.70 19.23
CA GLN A 227 -8.45 13.15 18.03
C GLN A 227 -6.95 12.74 18.05
N LYS A 228 -6.21 13.15 19.10
CA LYS A 228 -4.84 12.70 19.40
C LYS A 228 -4.80 12.08 20.78
N ALA A 229 -4.94 10.76 20.84
CA ALA A 229 -4.93 10.03 22.09
C ALA A 229 -3.50 9.70 22.54
N THR A 230 -3.16 10.09 23.77
CA THR A 230 -1.91 9.70 24.44
C THR A 230 -2.21 8.92 25.69
N GLY A 231 -1.34 7.96 26.05
CA GLY A 231 -1.51 7.18 27.27
C GLY A 231 -2.81 6.36 27.31
N VAL A 232 -3.19 5.75 26.20
CA VAL A 232 -4.46 4.98 26.02
C VAL A 232 -4.62 3.85 27.05
N THR A 233 -3.50 3.33 27.58
CA THR A 233 -3.51 2.31 28.67
C THR A 233 -3.49 2.91 30.06
N SER A 234 -3.47 4.23 30.21
CA SER A 234 -3.46 4.87 31.53
C SER A 234 -4.79 4.70 32.25
N GLY A 235 -4.74 4.63 33.59
CA GLY A 235 -5.94 4.55 34.41
C GLY A 235 -6.91 5.71 34.18
N LYS A 236 -6.39 6.92 33.89
CA LYS A 236 -7.19 8.11 33.58
C LYS A 236 -8.00 7.92 32.30
N PHE A 237 -7.38 7.45 31.22
CA PHE A 237 -8.03 7.21 29.93
C PHE A 237 -9.06 6.08 30.06
N ILE A 238 -8.69 4.96 30.67
CA ILE A 238 -9.56 3.82 30.90
C ILE A 238 -10.81 4.22 31.68
N LYS A 239 -10.65 4.98 32.77
CA LYS A 239 -11.78 5.46 33.58
C LYS A 239 -12.67 6.43 32.78
N LYS A 240 -12.08 7.35 32.00
CA LYS A 240 -12.82 8.33 31.19
C LYS A 240 -13.75 7.66 30.20
N TYR A 241 -13.28 6.62 29.54
CA TYR A 241 -14.03 5.92 28.48
C TYR A 241 -14.68 4.61 28.95
N LYS A 242 -14.64 4.31 30.26
CA LYS A 242 -15.20 3.10 30.86
C LYS A 242 -14.70 1.81 30.19
N LEU A 243 -13.44 1.83 29.77
CA LEU A 243 -12.80 0.66 29.16
C LEU A 243 -12.49 -0.40 30.23
N SER A 244 -12.14 -1.61 29.79
CA SER A 244 -11.75 -2.70 30.69
C SER A 244 -10.36 -2.48 31.30
N THR A 245 -9.63 -3.51 31.61
CA THR A 245 -8.31 -3.42 32.26
C THR A 245 -7.21 -2.90 31.31
N PRO A 246 -6.11 -2.33 31.82
CA PRO A 246 -4.97 -1.88 31.01
C PRO A 246 -4.44 -2.98 30.09
N SER A 247 -4.35 -4.22 30.54
CA SER A 247 -3.90 -5.36 29.73
C SER A 247 -4.86 -5.69 28.59
N SER A 248 -6.17 -5.61 28.83
CA SER A 248 -7.18 -5.78 27.78
C SER A 248 -7.11 -4.67 26.72
N VAL A 249 -6.92 -3.42 27.15
CA VAL A 249 -6.75 -2.29 26.23
C VAL A 249 -5.48 -2.44 25.41
N GLN A 250 -4.38 -2.87 26.02
CA GLN A 250 -3.12 -3.12 25.31
C GLN A 250 -3.23 -4.22 24.27
N ALA A 251 -3.93 -5.33 24.60
CA ALA A 251 -4.20 -6.41 23.65
C ALA A 251 -5.09 -5.95 22.49
N ALA A 252 -6.12 -5.14 22.78
CA ALA A 252 -6.98 -4.54 21.75
C ALA A 252 -6.21 -3.60 20.82
N LEU A 253 -5.34 -2.74 21.37
CA LEU A 253 -4.47 -1.86 20.59
C LEU A 253 -3.53 -2.65 19.66
N LYS A 254 -2.90 -3.71 20.19
CA LYS A 254 -2.04 -4.56 19.36
C LYS A 254 -2.81 -5.14 18.18
N GLY A 255 -3.99 -5.72 18.43
CA GLY A 255 -4.82 -6.27 17.36
C GLY A 255 -5.37 -5.21 16.38
N LEU A 256 -5.63 -3.98 16.84
CA LEU A 256 -5.98 -2.87 15.96
C LEU A 256 -4.80 -2.47 15.06
N LEU A 257 -3.60 -2.33 15.61
CA LEU A 257 -2.41 -1.99 14.85
C LEU A 257 -2.09 -3.06 13.79
N GLU A 258 -2.22 -4.34 14.13
CA GLU A 258 -2.04 -5.43 13.17
C GLU A 258 -3.06 -5.39 12.04
N LYS A 259 -4.33 -5.11 12.34
CA LYS A 259 -5.41 -5.05 11.35
C LYS A 259 -5.42 -3.76 10.53
N LEU A 260 -5.21 -2.60 11.18
CA LEU A 260 -5.22 -1.31 10.52
C LEU A 260 -3.96 -1.08 9.68
N SER A 261 -2.81 -1.64 10.05
CA SER A 261 -1.64 -1.61 9.17
C SER A 261 -1.84 -2.41 7.87
N LEU A 262 -2.79 -3.34 7.84
CA LEU A 262 -3.20 -4.04 6.63
C LEU A 262 -4.22 -3.23 5.78
N ILE A 263 -4.79 -2.17 6.33
CA ILE A 263 -5.81 -1.33 5.67
C ILE A 263 -5.19 -0.06 5.07
N HIS A 264 -4.00 0.32 5.51
CA HIS A 264 -3.24 1.44 4.97
C HIS A 264 -2.33 1.03 3.78
N ILE A 265 -2.66 -0.08 3.14
CA ILE A 265 -2.07 -0.51 1.87
C ILE A 265 -2.83 0.13 0.73
#